data_20ec8bbb7f6f8152421ccaba00b223c1
#
_entry.id   20ec8bbb7f6f8152421ccaba00b223c1
#
_cell.length_a   1.000
_cell.length_b   1.000
_cell.length_c   1.000
_cell.angle_alpha   90.00
_cell.angle_beta   90.00
_cell.angle_gamma   90.00
#
_symmetry.space_group_name_H-M   'P 1'
#
loop_
_entity.id
_entity.type
_entity.pdbx_description
1 polymer ?
#
loop_
_entity_poly.entity_id
_entity_poly.type
_entity_poly.pdbx_seq_one_letter_code
_entity_poly.pdbx_strand_id
1 'polypeptide(L)'
;MKVRNEKTGLVYEEGRDFAAIADPQLNFSWDHEGPAIELLPDSRIRAGDRLRVDYYHGTTIYRDQTTIDMSEPAVFEVWQHQIPLIEKYLAPKKYFLSMDEVRVGGFCEACKSRHLSMAQILGDCLTRQCQMIRAANPQAEIYVWSDMFDPNHNAREKYYLIDGSFQGTWNYIPKDLVIACWYYEKRDPSLDFFSKLGYKTLGAAYYDADDLENPKGWMESLDRTRGADGIMYTTWENKYQLLPAFGDLVSKR
;
A
#
# COMPACT_ATOMS: atom_id res chain seq x y z
N MET A 1 6.21 18.40 13.43
CA MET A 1 5.07 19.32 13.51
C MET A 1 5.53 20.73 13.18
N LYS A 2 4.65 21.58 12.58
CA LYS A 2 4.96 22.99 12.29
C LYS A 2 3.87 23.87 12.93
N VAL A 3 4.28 24.81 13.77
CA VAL A 3 3.38 25.74 14.45
C VAL A 3 3.66 27.16 13.97
N ARG A 4 2.63 27.90 13.58
CA ARG A 4 2.76 29.28 13.11
C ARG A 4 1.62 30.15 13.61
N ASN A 5 1.90 31.43 13.77
CA ASN A 5 0.86 32.41 14.02
C ASN A 5 0.01 32.62 12.76
N GLU A 6 -1.30 32.48 12.86
CA GLU A 6 -2.20 32.58 11.68
C GLU A 6 -2.20 33.97 11.09
N LYS A 7 -2.08 35.02 11.93
CA LYS A 7 -2.16 36.42 11.51
C LYS A 7 -0.84 36.94 10.93
N THR A 8 0.29 36.63 11.59
CA THR A 8 1.59 37.19 11.23
C THR A 8 2.44 36.27 10.36
N GLY A 9 2.10 35.00 10.30
CA GLY A 9 2.90 33.97 9.61
C GLY A 9 4.18 33.55 10.37
N LEU A 10 4.44 34.11 11.57
CA LEU A 10 5.61 33.77 12.35
C LEU A 10 5.60 32.26 12.66
N VAL A 11 6.70 31.59 12.31
CA VAL A 11 6.91 30.17 12.64
C VAL A 11 7.54 30.08 14.01
N TYR A 12 6.95 29.23 14.86
CA TYR A 12 7.42 28.91 16.18
C TYR A 12 8.30 27.67 16.18
N GLU A 13 9.25 27.59 17.12
CA GLU A 13 10.31 26.58 17.15
C GLU A 13 10.14 25.67 18.37
N GLU A 14 10.18 24.36 18.14
CA GLU A 14 10.27 23.36 19.21
C GLU A 14 11.58 23.54 20.00
N GLY A 15 11.51 23.40 21.31
CA GLY A 15 12.64 23.63 22.22
C GLY A 15 12.87 25.09 22.58
N ARG A 16 12.20 26.05 21.92
CA ARG A 16 12.22 27.48 22.22
C ARG A 16 10.87 28.03 22.60
N ASP A 17 9.88 27.84 21.74
CA ASP A 17 8.53 28.38 21.94
C ASP A 17 7.60 27.36 22.60
N PHE A 18 7.82 26.08 22.34
CA PHE A 18 7.04 24.99 22.93
C PHE A 18 7.94 23.76 23.16
N ALA A 19 7.54 22.91 24.10
CA ALA A 19 8.22 21.67 24.42
C ALA A 19 8.06 20.64 23.29
N ALA A 20 8.97 19.65 23.23
CA ALA A 20 8.83 18.52 22.33
C ALA A 20 7.48 17.83 22.56
N ILE A 21 6.73 17.62 21.47
CA ILE A 21 5.41 17.04 21.56
C ILE A 21 5.53 15.52 21.49
N ALA A 22 5.03 14.87 22.52
CA ALA A 22 4.90 13.42 22.57
C ALA A 22 3.46 13.05 22.89
N ASP A 23 2.90 12.13 22.12
CA ASP A 23 1.63 11.50 22.43
C ASP A 23 1.92 10.21 23.21
N PRO A 24 1.58 10.16 24.52
CA PRO A 24 1.82 8.96 25.33
C PRO A 24 0.90 7.80 24.96
N GLN A 25 -0.16 8.07 24.20
CA GLN A 25 -1.13 7.09 23.73
C GLN A 25 -0.98 6.77 22.25
N LEU A 26 0.24 6.62 21.75
CA LEU A 26 0.55 6.29 20.34
C LEU A 26 -0.12 4.99 19.85
N ASN A 27 -1.43 4.87 20.04
CA ASN A 27 -2.25 3.78 19.55
C ASN A 27 -2.94 4.10 18.22
N PHE A 28 -2.71 5.31 17.69
CA PHE A 28 -3.32 5.83 16.46
C PHE A 28 -4.86 5.78 16.45
N SER A 29 -5.49 5.62 17.62
CA SER A 29 -6.94 5.66 17.76
C SER A 29 -7.45 7.09 17.67
N TRP A 30 -8.62 7.28 17.10
CA TRP A 30 -9.31 8.57 17.08
C TRP A 30 -9.96 8.93 18.42
N ASP A 31 -10.02 7.98 19.36
CA ASP A 31 -10.81 8.06 20.58
C ASP A 31 -10.00 8.54 21.80
N HIS A 32 -8.93 9.28 21.60
CA HIS A 32 -8.16 9.86 22.70
C HIS A 32 -7.89 11.35 22.47
N GLU A 33 -7.65 12.07 23.58
CA GLU A 33 -7.19 13.45 23.52
C GLU A 33 -5.78 13.50 22.94
N GLY A 34 -5.58 14.35 21.93
CA GLY A 34 -4.25 14.57 21.37
C GLY A 34 -3.30 15.24 22.37
N PRO A 35 -2.00 15.24 22.09
CA PRO A 35 -1.01 15.87 22.95
C PRO A 35 -1.21 17.38 23.03
N ALA A 36 -0.96 17.96 24.20
CA ALA A 36 -0.97 19.41 24.41
C ALA A 36 0.31 20.06 23.86
N ILE A 37 0.18 21.29 23.36
CA ILE A 37 1.33 22.16 23.07
C ILE A 37 1.69 22.90 24.36
N GLU A 38 2.72 22.43 25.05
CA GLU A 38 3.21 23.06 26.28
C GLU A 38 4.14 24.22 25.92
N LEU A 39 3.80 25.44 26.39
CA LEU A 39 4.61 26.62 26.11
C LEU A 39 5.80 26.70 27.07
N LEU A 40 6.98 27.03 26.52
CA LEU A 40 8.18 27.27 27.30
C LEU A 40 8.19 28.70 27.90
N PRO A 41 8.95 28.97 28.98
CA PRO A 41 8.97 30.27 29.65
C PRO A 41 9.26 31.46 28.73
N ASP A 42 10.17 31.27 27.76
CA ASP A 42 10.59 32.30 26.80
C ASP A 42 9.83 32.22 25.45
N SER A 43 8.70 31.54 25.43
CA SER A 43 7.89 31.39 24.22
C SER A 43 7.47 32.73 23.62
N ARG A 44 7.53 32.84 22.32
CA ARG A 44 7.00 33.98 21.56
C ARG A 44 5.49 33.92 21.33
N ILE A 45 4.86 32.80 21.67
CA ILE A 45 3.41 32.64 21.62
C ILE A 45 2.78 33.42 22.75
N ARG A 46 1.78 34.23 22.46
CA ARG A 46 1.08 35.09 23.46
C ARG A 46 -0.37 34.66 23.63
N ALA A 47 -0.90 34.93 24.78
CA ALA A 47 -2.33 34.74 25.02
C ALA A 47 -3.18 35.50 23.98
N GLY A 48 -4.12 34.79 23.38
CA GLY A 48 -4.94 35.34 22.28
C GLY A 48 -4.37 35.14 20.86
N ASP A 49 -3.14 34.62 20.71
CA ASP A 49 -2.63 34.22 19.41
C ASP A 49 -3.45 33.06 18.84
N ARG A 50 -3.85 33.18 17.58
CA ARG A 50 -4.40 32.07 16.83
C ARG A 50 -3.26 31.32 16.14
N LEU A 51 -3.17 30.02 16.43
CA LEU A 51 -2.14 29.17 15.90
C LEU A 51 -2.69 28.31 14.77
N ARG A 52 -1.90 28.18 13.71
CA ARG A 52 -2.07 27.13 12.72
C ARG A 52 -1.02 26.04 12.98
N VAL A 53 -1.50 24.81 13.12
CA VAL A 53 -0.65 23.66 13.41
C VAL A 53 -0.76 22.69 12.25
N ASP A 54 0.36 22.45 11.60
CA ASP A 54 0.49 21.40 10.56
C ASP A 54 1.20 20.20 11.21
N TYR A 55 0.59 19.02 11.14
CA TYR A 55 1.12 17.81 11.78
C TYR A 55 0.74 16.56 10.99
N TYR A 56 1.48 15.49 11.21
CA TYR A 56 1.14 14.16 10.73
C TYR A 56 0.46 13.39 11.85
N HIS A 57 -0.58 12.68 11.49
CA HIS A 57 -1.30 11.79 12.40
C HIS A 57 -1.43 10.42 11.74
N GLY A 58 -0.97 9.39 12.44
CA GLY A 58 -1.20 8.01 12.00
C GLY A 58 -2.68 7.69 12.12
N THR A 59 -3.26 7.15 11.05
CA THR A 59 -4.66 6.70 11.07
C THR A 59 -4.67 5.19 11.17
N THR A 60 -5.22 4.66 12.27
CA THR A 60 -5.50 3.24 12.36
C THR A 60 -6.83 2.91 11.71
N ILE A 61 -6.80 1.83 10.98
CA ILE A 61 -7.98 1.24 10.39
C ILE A 61 -7.87 -0.28 10.56
N TYR A 62 -8.96 -0.91 10.91
CA TYR A 62 -9.04 -2.35 11.01
C TYR A 62 -7.89 -3.01 11.82
N ARG A 63 -8.11 -3.28 13.11
CA ARG A 63 -7.17 -3.98 14.00
C ARG A 63 -5.76 -3.38 14.04
N ASP A 64 -5.65 -2.11 14.35
CA ASP A 64 -4.37 -1.42 14.56
C ASP A 64 -3.46 -1.29 13.31
N GLN A 65 -3.94 -1.59 12.13
CA GLN A 65 -3.20 -1.32 10.90
C GLN A 65 -3.11 0.18 10.65
N THR A 66 -1.92 0.67 10.37
CA THR A 66 -1.68 2.08 10.01
C THR A 66 -1.55 2.20 8.50
N THR A 67 -2.18 3.21 7.93
CA THR A 67 -2.07 3.49 6.50
C THR A 67 -0.86 4.37 6.20
N ILE A 68 -0.24 4.14 5.05
CA ILE A 68 0.82 4.99 4.50
C ILE A 68 0.19 5.93 3.47
N ASP A 69 0.52 7.21 3.54
CA ASP A 69 0.04 8.21 2.58
C ASP A 69 0.75 8.05 1.23
N MET A 70 0.00 7.68 0.21
CA MET A 70 0.49 7.44 -1.15
C MET A 70 0.93 8.72 -1.88
N SER A 71 0.67 9.89 -1.33
CA SER A 71 1.01 11.19 -1.92
C SER A 71 2.10 11.94 -1.15
N GLU A 72 2.45 11.47 0.05
CA GLU A 72 3.44 12.15 0.91
C GLU A 72 4.87 11.93 0.40
N PRO A 73 5.63 13.00 0.07
CA PRO A 73 6.98 12.87 -0.46
C PRO A 73 7.94 12.09 0.45
N ALA A 74 7.83 12.25 1.77
CA ALA A 74 8.69 11.57 2.72
C ALA A 74 8.59 10.03 2.65
N VAL A 75 7.43 9.49 2.28
CA VAL A 75 7.25 8.05 2.05
C VAL A 75 8.12 7.57 0.90
N PHE A 76 8.19 8.32 -0.19
CA PHE A 76 9.03 7.99 -1.34
C PHE A 76 10.53 8.12 -1.03
N GLU A 77 10.92 9.08 -0.18
CA GLU A 77 12.31 9.19 0.30
C GLU A 77 12.73 7.93 1.08
N VAL A 78 11.85 7.39 1.93
CA VAL A 78 12.11 6.13 2.64
C VAL A 78 12.36 4.99 1.64
N TRP A 79 11.51 4.83 0.63
CA TRP A 79 11.70 3.79 -0.39
C TRP A 79 12.97 4.00 -1.22
N GLN A 80 13.29 5.23 -1.59
CA GLN A 80 14.55 5.56 -2.28
C GLN A 80 15.79 5.15 -1.49
N HIS A 81 15.73 5.21 -0.16
CA HIS A 81 16.81 4.72 0.70
C HIS A 81 16.81 3.20 0.87
N GLN A 82 15.65 2.58 0.98
CA GLN A 82 15.52 1.14 1.23
C GLN A 82 15.88 0.28 0.01
N ILE A 83 15.44 0.64 -1.19
CA ILE A 83 15.63 -0.17 -2.40
C ILE A 83 17.11 -0.44 -2.69
N PRO A 84 18.04 0.53 -2.66
CA PRO A 84 19.46 0.27 -2.83
C PRO A 84 20.06 -0.65 -1.77
N LEU A 85 19.54 -0.62 -0.52
CA LEU A 85 19.96 -1.53 0.53
C LEU A 85 19.50 -2.97 0.25
N ILE A 86 18.26 -3.14 -0.22
CA ILE A 86 17.73 -4.43 -0.63
C ILE A 86 18.57 -5.01 -1.77
N GLU A 87 18.89 -4.22 -2.80
CA GLU A 87 19.78 -4.64 -3.89
C GLU A 87 21.17 -5.02 -3.37
N LYS A 88 21.76 -4.20 -2.53
CA LYS A 88 23.12 -4.42 -2.00
C LYS A 88 23.22 -5.73 -1.20
N TYR A 89 22.22 -6.04 -0.38
CA TYR A 89 22.32 -7.14 0.59
C TYR A 89 21.60 -8.42 0.15
N LEU A 90 20.55 -8.32 -0.69
CA LEU A 90 19.73 -9.46 -1.10
C LEU A 90 19.81 -9.74 -2.60
N ALA A 91 20.08 -8.73 -3.44
CA ALA A 91 20.12 -8.81 -4.91
C ALA A 91 18.94 -9.63 -5.49
N PRO A 92 17.68 -9.30 -5.18
CA PRO A 92 16.55 -10.11 -5.57
C PRO A 92 16.29 -9.98 -7.08
N LYS A 93 15.89 -11.08 -7.70
CA LYS A 93 15.41 -11.07 -9.10
C LYS A 93 13.95 -10.64 -9.21
N LYS A 94 13.19 -10.82 -8.14
CA LYS A 94 11.75 -10.57 -8.08
C LYS A 94 11.43 -9.70 -6.87
N TYR A 95 10.66 -8.65 -7.13
CA TYR A 95 10.09 -7.80 -6.09
C TYR A 95 8.60 -8.01 -6.01
N PHE A 96 8.08 -8.17 -4.81
CA PHE A 96 6.65 -8.21 -4.59
C PHE A 96 6.22 -6.95 -3.85
N LEU A 97 5.45 -6.11 -4.52
CA LEU A 97 4.85 -4.91 -3.94
C LEU A 97 3.47 -5.28 -3.40
N SER A 98 3.20 -4.95 -2.15
CA SER A 98 1.91 -5.27 -1.54
C SER A 98 0.78 -4.54 -2.24
N MET A 99 0.51 -3.30 -1.92
CA MET A 99 -0.54 -2.45 -2.52
C MET A 99 -1.95 -3.03 -2.41
N ASP A 100 -2.15 -4.01 -1.55
CA ASP A 100 -3.43 -4.64 -1.27
C ASP A 100 -4.24 -3.87 -0.22
N GLU A 101 -5.54 -4.03 -0.26
CA GLU A 101 -6.48 -3.59 0.75
C GLU A 101 -6.27 -2.15 1.26
N VAL A 102 -6.04 -1.20 0.37
CA VAL A 102 -5.88 0.23 0.69
C VAL A 102 -7.23 0.79 1.16
N ARG A 103 -7.46 0.79 2.48
CA ARG A 103 -8.78 1.03 3.09
C ARG A 103 -9.07 2.49 3.43
N VAL A 104 -8.06 3.36 3.40
CA VAL A 104 -8.19 4.81 3.66
C VAL A 104 -7.36 5.58 2.66
N GLY A 105 -7.88 6.68 2.14
CA GLY A 105 -7.13 7.58 1.26
C GLY A 105 -7.94 8.75 0.72
N GLY A 106 -7.23 9.78 0.24
CA GLY A 106 -7.82 10.93 -0.44
C GLY A 106 -8.15 12.11 0.46
N PHE A 107 -8.20 11.95 1.79
CA PHE A 107 -8.65 13.00 2.71
C PHE A 107 -7.57 14.00 3.11
N CYS A 108 -6.30 13.63 3.06
CA CYS A 108 -5.18 14.46 3.47
C CYS A 108 -4.89 15.57 2.46
N GLU A 109 -4.18 16.61 2.90
CA GLU A 109 -3.77 17.72 2.05
C GLU A 109 -2.85 17.27 0.91
N ALA A 110 -1.94 16.31 1.18
CA ALA A 110 -1.04 15.76 0.18
C ALA A 110 -1.78 15.09 -0.97
N CYS A 111 -2.88 14.37 -0.70
CA CYS A 111 -3.72 13.80 -1.75
C CYS A 111 -4.55 14.87 -2.48
N LYS A 112 -5.21 15.76 -1.73
CA LYS A 112 -6.12 16.77 -2.30
C LYS A 112 -5.43 17.80 -3.18
N SER A 113 -4.24 18.24 -2.79
CA SER A 113 -3.45 19.22 -3.56
C SER A 113 -3.01 18.71 -4.94
N ARG A 114 -3.03 17.40 -5.15
CA ARG A 114 -2.69 16.81 -6.46
C ARG A 114 -3.81 16.91 -7.49
N HIS A 115 -5.04 17.14 -7.09
CA HIS A 115 -6.21 17.20 -7.98
C HIS A 115 -6.37 15.95 -8.88
N LEU A 116 -5.97 14.77 -8.36
CA LEU A 116 -6.04 13.48 -9.02
C LEU A 116 -7.13 12.61 -8.38
N SER A 117 -7.71 11.69 -9.16
CA SER A 117 -8.58 10.65 -8.61
C SER A 117 -7.77 9.65 -7.77
N MET A 118 -8.42 8.93 -6.86
CA MET A 118 -7.75 7.88 -6.08
C MET A 118 -7.17 6.77 -6.96
N ALA A 119 -7.82 6.45 -8.07
CA ALA A 119 -7.28 5.53 -9.06
C ALA A 119 -5.95 6.03 -9.67
N GLN A 120 -5.85 7.31 -9.96
CA GLN A 120 -4.61 7.93 -10.44
C GLN A 120 -3.53 8.01 -9.36
N ILE A 121 -3.91 8.36 -8.12
CA ILE A 121 -2.96 8.42 -6.99
C ILE A 121 -2.34 7.05 -6.71
N LEU A 122 -3.16 5.98 -6.65
CA LEU A 122 -2.65 4.62 -6.44
C LEU A 122 -1.78 4.15 -7.60
N GLY A 123 -2.21 4.41 -8.84
CA GLY A 123 -1.44 4.08 -10.04
C GLY A 123 -0.09 4.81 -10.10
N ASP A 124 -0.05 6.09 -9.75
CA ASP A 124 1.20 6.86 -9.65
C ASP A 124 2.11 6.33 -8.54
N CYS A 125 1.54 6.05 -7.36
CA CYS A 125 2.30 5.50 -6.24
C CYS A 125 3.02 4.21 -6.64
N LEU A 126 2.31 3.25 -7.25
CA LEU A 126 2.88 2.01 -7.75
C LEU A 126 3.91 2.26 -8.86
N THR A 127 3.60 3.14 -9.81
CA THR A 127 4.51 3.46 -10.92
C THR A 127 5.83 4.02 -10.43
N ARG A 128 5.81 4.92 -9.45
CA ARG A 128 7.03 5.50 -8.83
C ARG A 128 7.85 4.43 -8.12
N GLN A 129 7.23 3.51 -7.38
CA GLN A 129 7.93 2.39 -6.75
C GLN A 129 8.61 1.50 -7.82
N CYS A 130 7.90 1.17 -8.90
CA CYS A 130 8.47 0.42 -10.01
C CYS A 130 9.67 1.13 -10.64
N GLN A 131 9.60 2.44 -10.84
CA GLN A 131 10.69 3.24 -11.37
C GLN A 131 11.93 3.20 -10.47
N MET A 132 11.74 3.32 -9.16
CA MET A 132 12.84 3.24 -8.19
C MET A 132 13.51 1.86 -8.20
N ILE A 133 12.73 0.78 -8.24
CA ILE A 133 13.25 -0.58 -8.34
C ILE A 133 14.04 -0.77 -9.63
N ARG A 134 13.50 -0.35 -10.77
CA ARG A 134 14.17 -0.49 -12.07
C ARG A 134 15.41 0.38 -12.20
N ALA A 135 15.46 1.52 -11.52
CA ALA A 135 16.67 2.34 -11.45
C ALA A 135 17.81 1.61 -10.71
N ALA A 136 17.49 0.82 -9.69
CA ALA A 136 18.46 0.01 -8.95
C ALA A 136 18.73 -1.34 -9.63
N ASN A 137 17.70 -1.99 -10.20
CA ASN A 137 17.76 -3.28 -10.89
C ASN A 137 16.88 -3.28 -12.14
N PRO A 138 17.44 -2.95 -13.32
CA PRO A 138 16.67 -2.91 -14.58
C PRO A 138 16.08 -4.26 -15.03
N GLN A 139 16.57 -5.38 -14.48
CA GLN A 139 16.11 -6.73 -14.81
C GLN A 139 15.11 -7.29 -13.79
N ALA A 140 14.74 -6.52 -12.78
CA ALA A 140 13.81 -6.98 -11.76
C ALA A 140 12.43 -7.27 -12.34
N GLU A 141 11.88 -8.46 -12.07
CA GLU A 141 10.46 -8.73 -12.23
C GLU A 141 9.69 -8.16 -11.05
N ILE A 142 8.60 -7.45 -11.31
CA ILE A 142 7.81 -6.79 -10.26
C ILE A 142 6.41 -7.38 -10.23
N TYR A 143 6.05 -7.87 -9.06
CA TYR A 143 4.75 -8.47 -8.73
C TYR A 143 3.94 -7.53 -7.86
N VAL A 144 2.62 -7.58 -7.98
CA VAL A 144 1.69 -6.81 -7.13
C VAL A 144 0.41 -7.60 -6.89
N TRP A 145 -0.19 -7.45 -5.71
CA TRP A 145 -1.52 -8.00 -5.43
C TRP A 145 -2.57 -7.38 -6.35
N SER A 146 -3.52 -8.19 -6.81
CA SER A 146 -4.49 -7.79 -7.84
C SER A 146 -5.58 -6.87 -7.33
N ASP A 147 -5.98 -6.98 -6.09
CA ASP A 147 -7.29 -6.55 -5.58
C ASP A 147 -7.61 -5.08 -5.83
N MET A 148 -6.65 -4.18 -5.61
CA MET A 148 -6.85 -2.74 -5.81
C MET A 148 -6.82 -2.33 -7.30
N PHE A 149 -6.56 -3.27 -8.21
CA PHE A 149 -6.52 -3.09 -9.66
C PHE A 149 -7.57 -3.94 -10.38
N ASP A 150 -8.31 -4.76 -9.64
CA ASP A 150 -9.26 -5.76 -10.16
C ASP A 150 -10.71 -5.31 -9.99
N PRO A 151 -11.47 -5.08 -11.09
CA PRO A 151 -12.87 -4.70 -10.99
C PRO A 151 -13.76 -5.81 -10.41
N ASN A 152 -13.29 -7.06 -10.43
CA ASN A 152 -13.98 -8.20 -9.84
C ASN A 152 -13.73 -8.33 -8.32
N HIS A 153 -12.86 -7.46 -7.75
CA HIS A 153 -12.48 -7.49 -6.35
C HIS A 153 -12.66 -6.12 -5.68
N ASN A 154 -11.58 -5.38 -5.40
CA ASN A 154 -11.60 -4.14 -4.60
C ASN A 154 -11.54 -2.86 -5.43
N ALA A 155 -11.18 -2.91 -6.73
CA ALA A 155 -11.11 -1.74 -7.62
C ALA A 155 -12.50 -1.30 -8.09
N ARG A 156 -13.34 -0.87 -7.15
CA ARG A 156 -14.75 -0.50 -7.34
C ARG A 156 -15.09 0.87 -6.78
N GLU A 157 -16.29 1.37 -7.05
CA GLU A 157 -16.71 2.73 -6.69
C GLU A 157 -16.68 3.04 -5.18
N LYS A 158 -17.09 2.09 -4.35
CA LYS A 158 -17.14 2.26 -2.90
C LYS A 158 -16.29 1.20 -2.23
N TYR A 159 -15.19 1.62 -1.65
CA TYR A 159 -14.29 0.77 -0.90
C TYR A 159 -13.87 1.46 0.38
N TYR A 160 -14.31 0.97 1.52
CA TYR A 160 -14.02 1.48 2.87
C TYR A 160 -14.09 3.02 2.99
N LEU A 161 -13.08 3.65 3.58
CA LEU A 161 -12.95 5.08 3.82
C LEU A 161 -12.07 5.75 2.75
N ILE A 162 -12.42 5.57 1.48
CA ILE A 162 -11.74 6.20 0.35
C ILE A 162 -12.55 7.43 -0.10
N ASP A 163 -11.89 8.57 -0.21
CA ASP A 163 -12.46 9.78 -0.81
C ASP A 163 -12.40 9.68 -2.34
N GLY A 164 -13.41 9.04 -2.90
CA GLY A 164 -13.49 8.76 -4.33
C GLY A 164 -13.58 7.27 -4.64
N SER A 165 -12.89 6.82 -5.71
CA SER A 165 -12.98 5.46 -6.23
C SER A 165 -11.65 4.94 -6.73
N PHE A 166 -11.45 3.62 -6.57
CA PHE A 166 -10.35 2.89 -7.21
C PHE A 166 -10.73 2.27 -8.57
N GLN A 167 -11.98 2.47 -9.00
CA GLN A 167 -12.39 1.99 -10.31
C GLN A 167 -11.53 2.61 -11.42
N GLY A 168 -11.01 1.77 -12.29
CA GLY A 168 -10.16 2.22 -13.40
C GLY A 168 -8.65 2.29 -13.06
N THR A 169 -8.22 1.93 -11.85
CA THR A 169 -6.80 1.96 -11.43
C THR A 169 -5.90 1.17 -12.38
N TRP A 170 -6.40 0.07 -12.96
CA TRP A 170 -5.69 -0.74 -13.96
C TRP A 170 -5.23 0.02 -15.22
N ASN A 171 -5.75 1.22 -15.46
CA ASN A 171 -5.34 2.08 -16.57
C ASN A 171 -4.09 2.91 -16.25
N TYR A 172 -3.68 2.98 -14.99
CA TYR A 172 -2.62 3.87 -14.50
C TYR A 172 -1.39 3.13 -13.98
N ILE A 173 -1.29 1.83 -14.20
CA ILE A 173 -0.17 1.01 -13.74
C ILE A 173 0.69 0.51 -14.91
N PRO A 174 2.01 0.24 -14.69
CA PRO A 174 2.91 -0.30 -15.70
C PRO A 174 2.43 -1.64 -16.28
N LYS A 175 2.63 -1.86 -17.58
CA LYS A 175 2.15 -3.06 -18.28
C LYS A 175 3.03 -4.29 -18.11
N ASP A 176 4.22 -4.14 -17.61
CA ASP A 176 5.20 -5.21 -17.40
C ASP A 176 5.19 -5.80 -15.99
N LEU A 177 4.13 -5.54 -15.23
CA LEU A 177 3.87 -6.15 -13.93
C LEU A 177 3.34 -7.59 -14.08
N VAL A 178 3.63 -8.41 -13.06
CA VAL A 178 2.93 -9.67 -12.85
C VAL A 178 1.85 -9.45 -11.78
N ILE A 179 0.61 -9.69 -12.13
CA ILE A 179 -0.53 -9.46 -11.25
C ILE A 179 -0.86 -10.74 -10.48
N ALA A 180 -0.71 -10.70 -9.16
CA ALA A 180 -1.01 -11.83 -8.28
C ALA A 180 -2.49 -11.82 -7.87
N CYS A 181 -3.29 -12.62 -8.53
CA CYS A 181 -4.72 -12.78 -8.24
C CYS A 181 -4.93 -13.70 -7.04
N TRP A 182 -5.76 -13.29 -6.06
CA TRP A 182 -5.95 -14.02 -4.82
C TRP A 182 -7.41 -14.26 -4.41
N TYR A 183 -8.40 -13.62 -5.09
CA TYR A 183 -9.81 -13.86 -4.81
C TYR A 183 -10.28 -15.14 -5.55
N TYR A 184 -10.30 -16.24 -4.83
CA TYR A 184 -10.55 -17.57 -5.41
C TYR A 184 -11.88 -17.67 -6.16
N GLU A 185 -12.98 -17.14 -5.61
CA GLU A 185 -14.32 -17.18 -6.19
C GLU A 185 -14.43 -16.36 -7.48
N LYS A 186 -13.50 -15.43 -7.69
CA LYS A 186 -13.42 -14.58 -8.88
C LYS A 186 -12.20 -14.85 -9.75
N ARG A 187 -11.48 -15.94 -9.51
CA ARG A 187 -10.23 -16.25 -10.20
C ARG A 187 -10.36 -16.22 -11.74
N ASP A 188 -11.39 -16.86 -12.29
CA ASP A 188 -11.57 -16.92 -13.74
C ASP A 188 -11.80 -15.52 -14.38
N PRO A 189 -12.80 -14.72 -13.94
CA PRO A 189 -12.97 -13.37 -14.49
C PRO A 189 -11.81 -12.44 -14.21
N SER A 190 -11.09 -12.57 -13.09
CA SER A 190 -9.93 -11.75 -12.77
C SER A 190 -8.73 -12.07 -13.65
N LEU A 191 -8.41 -13.36 -13.81
CA LEU A 191 -7.34 -13.83 -14.72
C LEU A 191 -7.63 -13.43 -16.17
N ASP A 192 -8.86 -13.64 -16.65
CA ASP A 192 -9.29 -13.24 -17.99
C ASP A 192 -9.17 -11.73 -18.22
N PHE A 193 -9.58 -10.93 -17.21
CA PHE A 193 -9.49 -9.48 -17.26
C PHE A 193 -8.04 -9.00 -17.44
N PHE A 194 -7.13 -9.43 -16.59
CA PHE A 194 -5.73 -9.02 -16.68
C PHE A 194 -5.02 -9.58 -17.91
N SER A 195 -5.32 -10.81 -18.30
CA SER A 195 -4.83 -11.42 -19.54
C SER A 195 -5.24 -10.61 -20.78
N LYS A 196 -6.50 -10.17 -20.87
CA LYS A 196 -6.98 -9.30 -21.97
C LYS A 196 -6.30 -7.94 -21.99
N LEU A 197 -5.90 -7.42 -20.85
CA LEU A 197 -5.12 -6.19 -20.74
C LEU A 197 -3.63 -6.38 -21.06
N GLY A 198 -3.19 -7.62 -21.30
CA GLY A 198 -1.82 -7.96 -21.65
C GLY A 198 -0.86 -8.15 -20.48
N TYR A 199 -1.36 -8.25 -19.24
CA TYR A 199 -0.54 -8.57 -18.09
C TYR A 199 -0.21 -10.06 -17.99
N LYS A 200 0.95 -10.37 -17.41
CA LYS A 200 1.20 -11.68 -16.82
C LYS A 200 0.41 -11.81 -15.51
N THR A 201 -0.04 -13.03 -15.20
CA THR A 201 -0.82 -13.31 -13.99
C THR A 201 -0.21 -14.43 -13.18
N LEU A 202 -0.34 -14.34 -11.86
CA LEU A 202 0.03 -15.36 -10.88
C LEU A 202 -1.22 -15.71 -10.06
N GLY A 203 -1.47 -16.99 -9.79
CA GLY A 203 -2.49 -17.40 -8.84
C GLY A 203 -1.92 -17.49 -7.43
N ALA A 204 -2.48 -16.74 -6.47
CA ALA A 204 -2.13 -16.88 -5.05
C ALA A 204 -3.10 -17.88 -4.41
N ALA A 205 -2.60 -19.05 -4.09
CA ALA A 205 -3.37 -20.22 -3.74
C ALA A 205 -3.10 -20.72 -2.33
N TYR A 206 -3.89 -21.67 -1.87
CA TYR A 206 -3.92 -22.40 -0.62
C TYR A 206 -4.81 -21.74 0.46
N TYR A 207 -4.48 -20.58 0.98
CA TYR A 207 -5.27 -19.80 1.93
C TYR A 207 -5.64 -20.56 3.23
N ASP A 208 -4.69 -21.32 3.79
CA ASP A 208 -4.78 -22.02 5.08
C ASP A 208 -5.88 -23.10 5.21
N ALA A 209 -6.32 -23.68 4.09
CA ALA A 209 -7.21 -24.82 4.07
C ALA A 209 -6.57 -26.11 4.61
N ASP A 210 -7.38 -27.14 4.87
CA ASP A 210 -6.91 -28.46 5.31
C ASP A 210 -6.60 -29.40 4.13
N ASP A 211 -6.77 -28.93 2.90
CA ASP A 211 -6.54 -29.67 1.65
C ASP A 211 -5.95 -28.80 0.54
N LEU A 212 -5.78 -29.37 -0.65
CA LEU A 212 -5.25 -28.70 -1.83
C LEU A 212 -6.30 -28.43 -2.92
N GLU A 213 -7.58 -28.40 -2.61
CA GLU A 213 -8.63 -28.15 -3.60
C GLU A 213 -8.56 -26.72 -4.15
N ASN A 214 -8.25 -25.73 -3.28
CA ASN A 214 -8.02 -24.37 -3.75
C ASN A 214 -6.83 -24.27 -4.74
N PRO A 215 -5.62 -24.79 -4.46
CA PRO A 215 -4.54 -24.86 -5.44
C PRO A 215 -4.91 -25.55 -6.75
N LYS A 216 -5.64 -26.68 -6.71
CA LYS A 216 -6.09 -27.37 -7.93
C LYS A 216 -7.00 -26.49 -8.78
N GLY A 217 -7.98 -25.82 -8.15
CA GLY A 217 -8.87 -24.91 -8.88
C GLY A 217 -8.14 -23.71 -9.48
N TRP A 218 -7.12 -23.15 -8.78
CA TRP A 218 -6.24 -22.14 -9.36
C TRP A 218 -5.48 -22.66 -10.58
N MET A 219 -4.89 -23.86 -10.48
CA MET A 219 -4.15 -24.47 -11.59
C MET A 219 -5.03 -24.67 -12.82
N GLU A 220 -6.25 -25.19 -12.65
CA GLU A 220 -7.22 -25.33 -13.74
C GLU A 220 -7.54 -24.00 -14.44
N SER A 221 -7.68 -22.92 -13.66
CA SER A 221 -7.95 -21.58 -14.21
C SER A 221 -6.72 -21.00 -14.92
N LEU A 222 -5.54 -21.17 -14.34
CA LEU A 222 -4.27 -20.71 -14.93
C LEU A 222 -3.94 -21.45 -16.22
N ASP A 223 -4.28 -22.75 -16.34
CA ASP A 223 -4.08 -23.55 -17.58
C ASP A 223 -4.84 -23.00 -18.77
N ARG A 224 -5.98 -22.38 -18.52
CA ARG A 224 -6.81 -21.77 -19.54
C ARG A 224 -6.47 -20.30 -19.82
N THR A 225 -5.59 -19.72 -19.00
CA THR A 225 -5.29 -18.29 -19.03
C THR A 225 -4.03 -18.01 -19.84
N ARG A 226 -4.16 -17.19 -20.88
CA ARG A 226 -2.99 -16.72 -21.64
C ARG A 226 -2.15 -15.78 -20.76
N GLY A 227 -0.83 -16.01 -20.72
CA GLY A 227 0.09 -15.18 -19.94
C GLY A 227 0.11 -15.52 -18.45
N ALA A 228 -0.43 -16.68 -18.06
CA ALA A 228 -0.23 -17.20 -16.72
C ALA A 228 1.26 -17.48 -16.48
N ASP A 229 1.81 -16.88 -15.42
CA ASP A 229 3.23 -17.00 -15.05
C ASP A 229 3.46 -18.14 -14.05
N GLY A 230 2.47 -18.46 -13.23
CA GLY A 230 2.57 -19.53 -12.24
C GLY A 230 1.56 -19.44 -11.10
N ILE A 231 1.88 -20.17 -10.04
CA ILE A 231 1.07 -20.27 -8.85
C ILE A 231 1.94 -20.10 -7.59
N MET A 232 1.43 -19.47 -6.56
CA MET A 232 2.13 -19.23 -5.29
C MET A 232 1.35 -19.84 -4.14
N TYR A 233 2.06 -20.48 -3.20
CA TYR A 233 1.50 -20.91 -1.93
C TYR A 233 1.41 -19.74 -0.97
N THR A 234 0.24 -19.45 -0.43
CA THR A 234 0.02 -18.38 0.55
C THR A 234 -0.53 -18.93 1.85
N THR A 235 -0.05 -18.42 2.99
CA THR A 235 -0.53 -18.79 4.32
C THR A 235 -0.54 -17.57 5.23
N TRP A 236 -1.63 -17.35 5.95
CA TRP A 236 -1.82 -16.30 6.94
C TRP A 236 -1.69 -16.82 8.38
N GLU A 237 -1.92 -18.14 8.56
CA GLU A 237 -1.87 -18.82 9.84
C GLU A 237 -0.60 -19.66 10.03
N ASN A 238 0.42 -19.48 9.17
CA ASN A 238 1.67 -20.25 9.19
C ASN A 238 1.46 -21.75 9.02
N LYS A 239 0.46 -22.18 8.27
CA LYS A 239 0.17 -23.58 7.98
C LYS A 239 1.03 -24.10 6.84
N TYR A 240 2.21 -24.59 7.15
CA TYR A 240 3.18 -25.08 6.14
C TYR A 240 3.11 -26.59 5.91
N GLN A 241 2.23 -27.32 6.61
CA GLN A 241 2.15 -28.78 6.53
C GLN A 241 1.82 -29.31 5.13
N LEU A 242 1.09 -28.57 4.32
CA LEU A 242 0.75 -28.94 2.95
C LEU A 242 1.72 -28.40 1.88
N LEU A 243 2.75 -27.67 2.28
CA LEU A 243 3.73 -27.11 1.33
C LEU A 243 4.46 -28.20 0.51
N PRO A 244 4.91 -29.34 1.08
CA PRO A 244 5.48 -30.42 0.29
C PRO A 244 4.49 -31.02 -0.73
N ALA A 245 3.25 -31.28 -0.31
CA ALA A 245 2.21 -31.81 -1.20
C ALA A 245 1.79 -30.79 -2.28
N PHE A 246 1.81 -29.50 -1.97
CA PHE A 246 1.65 -28.43 -2.97
C PHE A 246 2.79 -28.46 -3.98
N GLY A 247 4.05 -28.59 -3.53
CA GLY A 247 5.22 -28.74 -4.39
C GLY A 247 5.06 -29.92 -5.36
N ASP A 248 4.64 -31.09 -4.85
CA ASP A 248 4.37 -32.27 -5.65
C ASP A 248 3.23 -32.07 -6.68
N LEU A 249 2.20 -31.32 -6.27
CA LEU A 249 1.07 -31.01 -7.16
C LEU A 249 1.51 -30.14 -8.34
N VAL A 250 2.30 -29.09 -8.08
CA VAL A 250 2.70 -28.13 -9.13
C VAL A 250 3.84 -28.61 -10.01
N SER A 251 4.69 -29.52 -9.52
CA SER A 251 5.83 -30.08 -10.27
C SER A 251 5.45 -31.17 -11.28
N LYS A 252 4.24 -31.68 -11.24
CA LYS A 252 3.73 -32.68 -12.19
C LYS A 252 3.20 -32.09 -13.50
N ARG A 253 3.43 -30.83 -13.71
CA ARG A 253 2.97 -30.03 -14.84
C ARG A 253 3.98 -29.92 -15.98
#